data_ecac6a14ab65881482c5ddc8a301bd26
#
_entry.id   ecac6a14ab65881482c5ddc8a301bd26
#
_cell.length_a   1.000
_cell.length_b   1.000
_cell.length_c   1.000
_cell.angle_alpha   90.00
_cell.angle_beta   90.00
_cell.angle_gamma   90.00
#
_symmetry.space_group_name_H-M   'P 1'
#
loop_
_entity.id
_entity.type
_entity.pdbx_description
1 polymer ?
#
loop_
_entity_poly.entity_id
_entity_poly.type
_entity_poly.pdbx_seq_one_letter_code
_entity_poly.pdbx_strand_id
1 'polypeptide(L)'
;MDIIALDKEYVAGTYNRNPIELVSGKGSIFWDADGKEYIDMGSGIGVNTFGTGDEEWIAAVTGQLGKLQHTSNLYCTQPGALLAQLLCQKTGMKKVFFANSGAEANECAIKVARKYSAEKKGPGCFNIVTLVNSFHGRTLT
;
A
#
# COMPACT_ATOMS: atom_id res chain seq x y z
N MET A 1 -26.74 -7.85 -13.34
CA MET A 1 -26.68 -7.19 -12.01
C MET A 1 -25.99 -5.85 -12.25
N ASP A 2 -26.53 -4.74 -11.78
CA ASP A 2 -25.91 -3.43 -11.96
C ASP A 2 -24.93 -3.17 -10.79
N ILE A 3 -23.65 -3.41 -11.03
CA ILE A 3 -22.59 -3.28 -10.03
C ILE A 3 -22.38 -1.81 -9.65
N ILE A 4 -22.56 -0.88 -10.59
CA ILE A 4 -22.41 0.55 -10.32
C ILE A 4 -23.52 1.05 -9.39
N ALA A 5 -24.77 0.57 -9.58
CA ALA A 5 -25.88 0.86 -8.68
C ALA A 5 -25.64 0.28 -7.27
N LEU A 6 -25.17 -0.96 -7.20
CA LEU A 6 -24.81 -1.59 -5.92
C LEU A 6 -23.68 -0.85 -5.19
N ASP A 7 -22.63 -0.44 -5.90
CA ASP A 7 -21.54 0.35 -5.30
C ASP A 7 -22.08 1.67 -4.71
N LYS A 8 -22.95 2.38 -5.44
CA LYS A 8 -23.56 3.62 -4.96
C LYS A 8 -24.47 3.44 -3.74
N GLU A 9 -25.15 2.31 -3.66
CA GLU A 9 -26.09 2.00 -2.57
C GLU A 9 -25.36 1.56 -1.29
N TYR A 10 -24.33 0.71 -1.40
CA TYR A 10 -23.76 0.03 -0.24
C TYR A 10 -22.34 0.50 0.13
N VAL A 11 -21.60 1.14 -0.76
CA VAL A 11 -20.25 1.63 -0.47
C VAL A 11 -20.30 3.10 -0.08
N ALA A 12 -19.69 3.42 1.06
CA ALA A 12 -19.62 4.81 1.53
C ALA A 12 -19.01 5.74 0.46
N GLY A 13 -19.68 6.85 0.16
CA GLY A 13 -19.32 7.81 -0.88
C GLY A 13 -18.10 8.67 -0.54
N THR A 14 -17.02 8.08 -0.05
CA THR A 14 -15.77 8.78 0.31
C THR A 14 -14.87 9.06 -0.88
N TYR A 15 -15.14 8.43 -2.02
CA TYR A 15 -14.43 8.64 -3.29
C TYR A 15 -15.41 8.95 -4.42
N ASN A 16 -15.01 9.84 -5.31
CA ASN A 16 -15.73 10.07 -6.56
C ASN A 16 -15.25 9.07 -7.61
N ARG A 17 -15.89 7.88 -7.64
CA ARG A 17 -15.52 6.81 -8.58
C ARG A 17 -15.98 7.11 -9.98
N ASN A 18 -15.18 6.75 -10.97
CA ASN A 18 -15.62 6.69 -12.35
C ASN A 18 -16.67 5.57 -12.50
N PRO A 19 -17.80 5.80 -13.21
CA PRO A 19 -18.83 4.80 -13.38
C PRO A 19 -18.43 3.76 -14.45
N ILE A 20 -17.38 3.01 -14.18
CA ILE A 20 -16.82 1.97 -15.06
C ILE A 20 -16.65 0.71 -14.23
N GLU A 21 -17.26 -0.39 -14.67
CA GLU A 21 -17.07 -1.71 -14.08
C GLU A 21 -15.92 -2.43 -14.76
N LEU A 22 -14.72 -2.38 -14.20
CA LEU A 22 -13.58 -3.15 -14.69
C LEU A 22 -13.69 -4.61 -14.22
N VAL A 23 -13.64 -5.55 -15.16
CA VAL A 23 -13.87 -6.98 -14.87
C VAL A 23 -12.64 -7.85 -15.08
N SER A 24 -11.68 -7.42 -15.89
CA SER A 24 -10.46 -8.19 -16.16
C SER A 24 -9.31 -7.28 -16.56
N GLY A 25 -8.10 -7.83 -16.57
CA GLY A 25 -6.91 -7.12 -17.03
C GLY A 25 -5.75 -8.05 -17.37
N LYS A 26 -4.81 -7.55 -18.17
CA LYS A 26 -3.54 -8.21 -18.48
C LYS A 26 -2.46 -7.17 -18.71
N GLY A 27 -1.38 -7.25 -17.93
CA GLY A 27 -0.33 -6.22 -17.97
C GLY A 27 -0.90 -4.84 -17.63
N SER A 28 -0.81 -3.91 -18.54
CA SER A 28 -1.34 -2.54 -18.42
C SER A 28 -2.67 -2.33 -19.16
N ILE A 29 -3.39 -3.39 -19.49
CA ILE A 29 -4.68 -3.30 -20.16
C ILE A 29 -5.78 -3.82 -19.25
N PHE A 30 -6.87 -3.07 -19.15
CA PHE A 30 -8.10 -3.48 -18.47
C PHE A 30 -9.27 -3.58 -19.46
N TRP A 31 -10.26 -4.39 -19.13
CA TRP A 31 -11.52 -4.48 -19.85
C TRP A 31 -12.68 -4.29 -18.89
N ASP A 32 -13.67 -3.52 -19.34
CA ASP A 32 -14.94 -3.38 -18.61
C ASP A 32 -15.93 -4.52 -18.94
N ALA A 33 -17.11 -4.46 -18.32
CA ALA A 33 -18.17 -5.44 -18.49
C ALA A 33 -18.72 -5.48 -19.93
N ASP A 34 -18.57 -4.42 -20.72
CA ASP A 34 -18.98 -4.34 -22.12
C ASP A 34 -17.84 -4.76 -23.08
N GLY A 35 -16.70 -5.15 -22.55
CA GLY A 35 -15.52 -5.56 -23.32
C GLY A 35 -14.69 -4.40 -23.87
N LYS A 36 -14.96 -3.18 -23.46
CA LYS A 36 -14.16 -2.02 -23.86
C LYS A 36 -12.81 -2.03 -23.17
N GLU A 37 -11.77 -1.72 -23.95
CA GLU A 37 -10.38 -1.71 -23.50
C GLU A 37 -9.98 -0.34 -22.92
N TYR A 38 -9.17 -0.39 -21.84
CA TYR A 38 -8.58 0.78 -21.18
C TYR A 38 -7.10 0.54 -20.92
N ILE A 39 -6.28 1.57 -21.10
CA ILE A 39 -4.86 1.53 -20.72
C ILE A 39 -4.74 2.01 -19.27
N ASP A 40 -4.17 1.16 -18.42
CA ASP A 40 -3.88 1.49 -17.03
C ASP A 40 -2.60 2.34 -16.93
N MET A 41 -2.79 3.64 -16.77
CA MET A 41 -1.69 4.59 -16.51
C MET A 41 -1.50 4.88 -15.01
N GLY A 42 -2.34 4.31 -14.17
CA GLY A 42 -2.37 4.60 -12.72
C GLY A 42 -1.78 3.49 -11.85
N SER A 43 -1.69 2.27 -12.35
CA SER A 43 -1.19 1.08 -11.62
C SER A 43 -1.77 0.93 -10.20
N GLY A 44 -3.07 1.27 -10.01
CA GLY A 44 -3.70 1.28 -8.69
C GLY A 44 -3.04 2.25 -7.71
N ILE A 45 -2.58 3.41 -8.19
CA ILE A 45 -1.78 4.41 -7.45
C ILE A 45 -0.44 3.80 -6.98
N GLY A 46 0.26 3.12 -7.92
CA GLY A 46 1.58 2.54 -7.70
C GLY A 46 1.61 1.21 -6.93
N VAL A 47 0.45 0.56 -6.72
CA VAL A 47 0.36 -0.73 -6.02
C VAL A 47 0.58 -1.91 -6.97
N ASN A 48 0.01 -1.85 -8.18
CA ASN A 48 0.08 -2.92 -9.17
C ASN A 48 1.30 -2.75 -10.11
N THR A 49 2.50 -2.77 -9.55
CA THR A 49 3.74 -2.43 -10.27
C THR A 49 4.18 -3.48 -11.30
N PHE A 50 3.76 -4.73 -11.15
CA PHE A 50 4.07 -5.82 -12.10
C PHE A 50 3.07 -5.92 -13.25
N GLY A 51 1.98 -5.14 -13.18
CA GLY A 51 0.83 -5.27 -14.07
C GLY A 51 -0.14 -6.37 -13.63
N THR A 52 -1.29 -6.37 -14.26
CA THR A 52 -2.36 -7.33 -13.92
C THR A 52 -2.04 -8.69 -14.54
N GLY A 53 -2.20 -9.75 -13.77
CA GLY A 53 -2.03 -11.12 -14.24
C GLY A 53 -0.57 -11.56 -14.43
N ASP A 54 0.40 -10.92 -13.75
CA ASP A 54 1.79 -11.37 -13.72
C ASP A 54 1.89 -12.77 -13.10
N GLU A 55 2.36 -13.72 -13.89
CA GLU A 55 2.35 -15.14 -13.53
C GLU A 55 3.34 -15.46 -12.39
N GLU A 56 4.51 -14.82 -12.38
CA GLU A 56 5.51 -15.03 -11.32
C GLU A 56 4.99 -14.51 -9.98
N TRP A 57 4.41 -13.32 -9.98
CA TRP A 57 3.82 -12.74 -8.78
C TRP A 57 2.67 -13.59 -8.25
N ILE A 58 1.74 -14.00 -9.12
CA ILE A 58 0.61 -14.87 -8.75
C ILE A 58 1.11 -16.19 -8.16
N ALA A 59 2.09 -16.84 -8.79
CA ALA A 59 2.65 -18.09 -8.32
C ALA A 59 3.32 -17.93 -6.94
N ALA A 60 4.07 -16.85 -6.74
CA ALA A 60 4.73 -16.57 -5.46
C ALA A 60 3.72 -16.34 -4.33
N VAL A 61 2.68 -15.54 -4.56
CA VAL A 61 1.63 -15.27 -3.57
C VAL A 61 0.83 -16.53 -3.27
N THR A 62 0.39 -17.26 -4.30
CA THR A 62 -0.38 -18.51 -4.14
C THR A 62 0.45 -19.57 -3.41
N GLY A 63 1.72 -19.71 -3.74
CA GLY A 63 2.63 -20.62 -3.07
C GLY A 63 2.82 -20.29 -1.59
N GLN A 64 2.91 -19.02 -1.23
CA GLN A 64 3.00 -18.58 0.16
C GLN A 64 1.67 -18.76 0.93
N LEU A 65 0.54 -18.49 0.29
CA LEU A 65 -0.79 -18.72 0.89
C LEU A 65 -0.99 -20.21 1.25
N GLY A 66 -0.49 -21.13 0.43
CA GLY A 66 -0.53 -22.57 0.71
C GLY A 66 0.38 -23.03 1.86
N LYS A 67 1.34 -22.18 2.30
CA LYS A 67 2.25 -22.49 3.40
C LYS A 67 1.83 -21.85 4.71
N LEU A 68 1.69 -20.51 4.70
CA LEU A 68 1.43 -19.73 5.89
C LEU A 68 0.91 -18.34 5.48
N GLN A 69 -0.34 -18.05 5.79
CA GLN A 69 -1.02 -16.83 5.39
C GLN A 69 -0.72 -15.65 6.32
N HIS A 70 -0.88 -15.86 7.63
CA HIS A 70 -0.77 -14.84 8.64
C HIS A 70 -0.43 -15.40 10.02
N THR A 71 0.41 -14.69 10.77
CA THR A 71 0.79 -15.09 12.15
C THR A 71 0.84 -13.92 13.13
N SER A 72 0.43 -12.75 12.75
CA SER A 72 0.69 -11.49 13.45
C SER A 72 2.19 -11.15 13.61
N ASN A 73 2.47 -9.95 14.12
CA ASN A 73 3.86 -9.51 14.40
C ASN A 73 4.47 -10.14 15.68
N LEU A 74 3.77 -11.07 16.32
CA LEU A 74 4.29 -11.80 17.48
C LEU A 74 5.29 -12.91 17.08
N TYR A 75 5.33 -13.29 15.82
CA TYR A 75 6.18 -14.36 15.31
C TYR A 75 7.02 -13.89 14.12
N CYS A 76 8.20 -14.48 13.96
CA CYS A 76 9.05 -14.24 12.80
C CYS A 76 8.59 -15.08 11.61
N THR A 77 8.55 -14.48 10.44
CA THR A 77 8.25 -15.18 9.18
C THR A 77 9.35 -14.96 8.16
N GLN A 78 9.65 -15.99 7.38
CA GLN A 78 10.73 -15.94 6.39
C GLN A 78 10.55 -14.81 5.35
N PRO A 79 9.37 -14.64 4.71
CA PRO A 79 9.21 -13.58 3.70
C PRO A 79 9.47 -12.19 4.26
N GLY A 80 8.95 -11.88 5.45
CA GLY A 80 9.16 -10.58 6.09
C GLY A 80 10.63 -10.31 6.41
N ALA A 81 11.33 -11.30 6.98
CA ALA A 81 12.75 -11.17 7.33
C ALA A 81 13.65 -10.97 6.10
N LEU A 82 13.42 -11.76 5.04
CA LEU A 82 14.18 -11.66 3.79
C LEU A 82 13.95 -10.33 3.07
N LEU A 83 12.70 -9.86 3.03
CA LEU A 83 12.38 -8.56 2.45
C LEU A 83 13.03 -7.42 3.23
N ALA A 84 12.99 -7.47 4.58
CA ALA A 84 13.64 -6.48 5.42
C ALA A 84 15.16 -6.45 5.18
N GLN A 85 15.81 -7.61 5.08
CA GLN A 85 17.22 -7.72 4.76
C GLN A 85 17.55 -7.08 3.41
N LEU A 86 16.80 -7.42 2.37
CA LEU A 86 16.99 -6.88 1.01
C LEU A 86 16.85 -5.35 1.00
N LEU A 87 15.80 -4.83 1.63
CA LEU A 87 15.56 -3.39 1.71
C LEU A 87 16.69 -2.67 2.45
N CYS A 88 17.15 -3.20 3.58
CA CYS A 88 18.27 -2.61 4.32
C CYS A 88 19.56 -2.62 3.47
N GLN A 89 19.86 -3.68 2.78
CA GLN A 89 21.04 -3.77 1.89
C GLN A 89 20.99 -2.78 0.73
N LYS A 90 19.79 -2.59 0.12
CA LYS A 90 19.64 -1.69 -1.03
C LYS A 90 19.57 -0.22 -0.65
N THR A 91 19.03 0.11 0.51
CA THR A 91 18.81 1.50 0.94
C THR A 91 19.90 2.03 1.88
N GLY A 92 20.72 1.16 2.48
CA GLY A 92 21.67 1.53 3.53
C GLY A 92 21.00 1.77 4.90
N MET A 93 19.68 1.63 5.00
CA MET A 93 18.95 1.73 6.28
C MET A 93 19.20 0.51 7.15
N LYS A 94 19.07 0.65 8.47
CA LYS A 94 19.39 -0.43 9.41
C LYS A 94 18.20 -1.31 9.77
N LYS A 95 16.98 -0.79 9.66
CA LYS A 95 15.74 -1.47 10.08
C LYS A 95 14.59 -1.06 9.16
N VAL A 96 13.62 -1.95 9.04
CA VAL A 96 12.38 -1.75 8.28
C VAL A 96 11.21 -1.89 9.24
N PHE A 97 10.22 -1.02 9.09
CA PHE A 97 8.89 -1.15 9.67
C PHE A 97 7.91 -1.43 8.54
N PHE A 98 7.18 -2.54 8.63
CA PHE A 98 6.12 -2.88 7.70
C PHE A 98 4.77 -2.41 8.21
N ALA A 99 3.98 -1.83 7.32
CA ALA A 99 2.64 -1.33 7.59
C ALA A 99 1.69 -1.69 6.43
N ASN A 100 0.39 -1.55 6.65
CA ASN A 100 -0.61 -1.89 5.64
C ASN A 100 -0.83 -0.76 4.62
N SER A 101 -0.38 0.44 4.92
CA SER A 101 -0.62 1.62 4.07
C SER A 101 0.47 2.67 4.23
N GLY A 102 0.58 3.57 3.24
CA GLY A 102 1.45 4.75 3.34
C GLY A 102 1.07 5.67 4.50
N ALA A 103 -0.22 5.77 4.84
CA ALA A 103 -0.67 6.53 6.01
C ALA A 103 -0.08 5.99 7.31
N GLU A 104 -0.13 4.68 7.52
CA GLU A 104 0.46 4.02 8.70
C GLU A 104 1.99 4.16 8.72
N ALA A 105 2.65 4.07 7.57
CA ALA A 105 4.08 4.29 7.46
C ALA A 105 4.45 5.73 7.84
N ASN A 106 3.71 6.73 7.38
CA ASN A 106 3.89 8.13 7.76
C ASN A 106 3.64 8.36 9.25
N GLU A 107 2.60 7.76 9.84
CA GLU A 107 2.38 7.84 11.28
C GLU A 107 3.55 7.26 12.08
N CYS A 108 4.09 6.12 11.66
CA CYS A 108 5.27 5.56 12.30
C CYS A 108 6.46 6.51 12.19
N ALA A 109 6.73 7.07 11.02
CA ALA A 109 7.83 8.00 10.80
C ALA A 109 7.71 9.24 11.69
N ILE A 110 6.52 9.82 11.79
CA ILE A 110 6.23 10.99 12.65
C ILE A 110 6.44 10.62 14.12
N LYS A 111 5.89 9.50 14.58
CA LYS A 111 6.03 9.04 15.96
C LYS A 111 7.50 8.78 16.33
N VAL A 112 8.25 8.11 15.47
CA VAL A 112 9.68 7.84 15.68
C VAL A 112 10.49 9.13 15.71
N ALA A 113 10.25 10.04 14.77
CA ALA A 113 10.94 11.33 14.72
C ALA A 113 10.69 12.16 15.98
N ARG A 114 9.45 12.25 16.45
CA ARG A 114 9.07 12.99 17.66
C ARG A 114 9.65 12.34 18.91
N LYS A 115 9.57 11.01 19.03
CA LYS A 115 10.15 10.29 20.17
C LYS A 115 11.67 10.47 20.22
N TYR A 116 12.37 10.28 19.10
CA TYR A 116 13.80 10.50 19.01
C TYR A 116 14.18 11.94 19.40
N SER A 117 13.46 12.92 18.89
CA SER A 117 13.72 14.32 19.19
C SER A 117 13.52 14.65 20.68
N ALA A 118 12.45 14.15 21.28
CA ALA A 118 12.21 14.33 22.71
C ALA A 118 13.31 13.71 23.58
N GLU A 119 13.78 12.52 23.22
CA GLU A 119 14.84 11.82 23.98
C GLU A 119 16.24 12.43 23.80
N LYS A 120 16.55 12.95 22.60
CA LYS A 120 17.89 13.44 22.27
C LYS A 120 18.06 14.95 22.35
N LYS A 121 16.99 15.73 22.15
CA LYS A 121 17.03 17.19 22.09
C LYS A 121 16.22 17.86 23.20
N GLY A 122 15.44 17.08 23.96
CA GLY A 122 14.61 17.58 25.06
C GLY A 122 13.22 18.03 24.64
N PRO A 123 12.41 18.50 25.61
CA PRO A 123 11.04 18.93 25.38
C PRO A 123 10.99 20.16 24.45
N GLY A 124 9.94 20.22 23.62
CA GLY A 124 9.74 21.35 22.68
C GLY A 124 10.23 21.11 21.25
N CYS A 125 11.09 20.11 21.03
CA CYS A 125 11.58 19.76 19.68
C CYS A 125 10.68 18.74 19.00
N PHE A 126 9.45 19.11 18.65
CA PHE A 126 8.47 18.18 18.09
C PHE A 126 7.89 18.61 16.71
N ASN A 127 8.33 19.75 16.20
CA ASN A 127 7.87 20.25 14.90
C ASN A 127 8.44 19.41 13.76
N ILE A 128 7.57 19.08 12.81
CA ILE A 128 7.92 18.38 11.58
C ILE A 128 7.58 19.32 10.42
N VAL A 129 8.55 19.56 9.55
CA VAL A 129 8.38 20.40 8.36
C VAL A 129 8.10 19.50 7.17
N THR A 130 7.09 19.86 6.39
CA THR A 130 6.70 19.15 5.17
C THR A 130 6.58 20.12 4.00
N LEU A 131 6.56 19.60 2.79
CA LEU A 131 6.30 20.39 1.61
C LEU A 131 4.80 20.74 1.51
N VAL A 132 4.49 21.89 0.92
CA VAL A 132 3.11 22.29 0.61
C VAL A 132 2.46 21.26 -0.33
N ASN A 133 1.20 20.95 -0.12
CA ASN A 133 0.42 19.97 -0.89
C ASN A 133 0.95 18.52 -0.81
N SER A 134 1.74 18.16 0.18
CA SER A 134 2.12 16.77 0.42
C SER A 134 0.93 15.95 0.91
N PHE A 135 0.86 14.70 0.45
CA PHE A 135 -0.13 13.75 0.93
C PHE A 135 0.50 12.78 1.94
N HIS A 136 0.02 12.79 3.17
CA HIS A 136 0.52 11.92 4.25
C HIS A 136 -0.49 10.88 4.73
N GLY A 137 -1.65 10.81 4.11
CA GLY A 137 -2.75 9.95 4.52
C GLY A 137 -3.96 10.74 5.01
N ARG A 138 -4.95 10.04 5.55
CA ARG A 138 -6.20 10.63 6.05
C ARG A 138 -6.48 10.15 7.48
N THR A 139 -5.47 10.20 8.33
CA THR A 139 -5.55 9.82 9.75
C THR A 139 -5.46 11.07 10.63
N LEU A 140 -4.38 11.26 11.36
CA LEU A 140 -4.19 12.39 12.27
C LEU A 140 -3.32 13.53 11.69
N THR A 141 -2.82 13.36 10.50
CA THR A 141 -1.95 14.35 9.83
C THR A 141 -2.59 14.91 8.58
#